data_9ad3acf261d9f4390a7c482940bf1ad2
#
_entry.id   9ad3acf261d9f4390a7c482940bf1ad2
#
_cell.length_a   1.000
_cell.length_b   1.000
_cell.length_c   1.000
_cell.angle_alpha   90.00
_cell.angle_beta   90.00
_cell.angle_gamma   90.00
#
_symmetry.space_group_name_H-M   'P 1'
#
loop_
_entity.id
_entity.type
_entity.pdbx_description
1 polymer ?
#
loop_
_entity_poly.entity_id
_entity_poly.type
_entity_poly.pdbx_seq_one_letter_code
_entity_poly.pdbx_strand_id
1 'polypeptide(L)'
;MKTIVITLPHFFSGEAAQIVQLLQGQVDLVHIRKPEATAAEVEKLIREIPAGWHGSLVLHDHHELALRYSLHGVHLNSRNPLPPEGWTGSVSRSCHSLEEVAEWKKRCDYVSLSPIFDSISKRGYHSAFTAEEIREARDRGIIDDKVMALGGVTFGKLDDVLRMGFGGAMILGDAWKGVSAELTPVALTIAGSDSSAGAGIQQDLKTMESVGVYCATVITAITSQNTMGITGVMPVGGSVVESQLKAVLSDLNVKAVKIGMVPDAGVAHVIAAAVREYKASHDCHVVYDPVMISTSGRRLMAADCLDVVVEELMPLCTLVTPNIPEAEFLAAKTGIVCEGGALADALHASILIKGGHSDGEVLADSLFNPDGSSQSFKSERIDTRNLHGTGCALSSAI
;
A
#
# COMPACT_ATOMS: atom_id res chain seq x y z
N MET A 1 24.81 -24.58 1.05
CA MET A 1 23.63 -23.86 1.60
C MET A 1 22.71 -23.53 0.43
N LYS A 2 21.41 -23.85 0.51
CA LYS A 2 20.43 -23.53 -0.54
C LYS A 2 19.95 -22.09 -0.42
N THR A 3 19.94 -21.35 -1.52
CA THR A 3 19.32 -20.01 -1.60
C THR A 3 18.03 -20.11 -2.43
N ILE A 4 16.90 -19.81 -1.81
CA ILE A 4 15.58 -19.92 -2.40
C ILE A 4 14.94 -18.55 -2.44
N VAL A 5 14.35 -18.16 -3.56
CA VAL A 5 13.57 -16.92 -3.67
C VAL A 5 12.08 -17.26 -3.78
N ILE A 6 11.23 -16.52 -3.07
CA ILE A 6 9.77 -16.61 -3.19
C ILE A 6 9.30 -15.43 -4.02
N THR A 7 8.41 -15.65 -5.01
CA THR A 7 7.84 -14.57 -5.83
C THR A 7 6.91 -13.66 -5.02
N LEU A 8 6.72 -12.44 -5.50
CA LEU A 8 5.67 -11.56 -4.99
C LEU A 8 4.28 -12.20 -5.19
N PRO A 9 3.27 -11.87 -4.35
CA PRO A 9 1.95 -12.48 -4.43
C PRO A 9 1.17 -12.11 -5.71
N HIS A 10 1.53 -11.03 -6.38
CA HIS A 10 0.94 -10.54 -7.64
C HIS A 10 1.96 -10.65 -8.79
N PHE A 11 1.47 -10.62 -10.02
CA PHE A 11 2.31 -10.61 -11.21
C PHE A 11 2.79 -9.18 -11.54
N PHE A 12 3.90 -9.08 -12.24
CA PHE A 12 4.42 -7.82 -12.75
C PHE A 12 5.08 -8.00 -14.12
N SER A 13 5.26 -6.93 -14.84
CA SER A 13 5.87 -6.95 -16.18
C SER A 13 7.33 -7.38 -16.09
N GLY A 14 7.75 -8.36 -16.91
CA GLY A 14 9.12 -8.87 -16.92
C GLY A 14 9.44 -9.87 -15.79
N GLU A 15 8.47 -10.34 -15.01
CA GLU A 15 8.69 -11.28 -13.90
C GLU A 15 9.43 -12.54 -14.34
N ALA A 16 9.06 -13.14 -15.46
CA ALA A 16 9.73 -14.32 -16.01
C ALA A 16 11.23 -14.07 -16.30
N ALA A 17 11.55 -12.92 -16.88
CA ALA A 17 12.93 -12.55 -17.16
C ALA A 17 13.75 -12.35 -15.88
N GLN A 18 13.14 -11.74 -14.86
CA GLN A 18 13.80 -11.54 -13.57
C GLN A 18 14.00 -12.85 -12.79
N ILE A 19 13.02 -13.78 -12.86
CA ILE A 19 13.20 -15.14 -12.32
C ILE A 19 14.41 -15.83 -12.97
N VAL A 20 14.51 -15.75 -14.29
CA VAL A 20 15.67 -16.32 -15.02
C VAL A 20 16.99 -15.66 -14.58
N GLN A 21 17.02 -14.35 -14.44
CA GLN A 21 18.20 -13.61 -13.97
C GLN A 21 18.62 -14.04 -12.55
N LEU A 22 17.67 -14.22 -11.64
CA LEU A 22 17.95 -14.74 -10.29
C LEU A 22 18.54 -16.14 -10.34
N LEU A 23 18.00 -17.04 -11.15
CA LEU A 23 18.48 -18.42 -11.32
C LEU A 23 19.83 -18.51 -12.03
N GLN A 24 20.19 -17.54 -12.87
CA GLN A 24 21.53 -17.43 -13.45
C GLN A 24 22.60 -16.96 -12.43
N GLY A 25 22.16 -16.36 -11.31
CA GLY A 25 23.02 -15.83 -10.25
C GLY A 25 23.23 -16.82 -9.10
N GLN A 26 22.85 -16.39 -7.90
CA GLN A 26 23.11 -17.12 -6.65
C GLN A 26 21.87 -17.89 -6.11
N VAL A 27 20.81 -18.00 -6.90
CA VAL A 27 19.54 -18.61 -6.48
C VAL A 27 19.42 -20.02 -7.04
N ASP A 28 19.23 -21.00 -6.16
CA ASP A 28 19.09 -22.41 -6.52
C ASP A 28 17.65 -22.74 -6.97
N LEU A 29 16.66 -22.19 -6.27
CA LEU A 29 15.23 -22.45 -6.52
C LEU A 29 14.41 -21.16 -6.45
N VAL A 30 13.35 -21.10 -7.27
CA VAL A 30 12.33 -20.05 -7.16
C VAL A 30 10.99 -20.69 -6.83
N HIS A 31 10.39 -20.26 -5.73
CA HIS A 31 9.05 -20.62 -5.31
C HIS A 31 8.03 -19.65 -5.90
N ILE A 32 7.22 -20.12 -6.83
CA ILE A 32 6.11 -19.34 -7.40
C ILE A 32 4.93 -19.40 -6.41
N ARG A 33 4.67 -18.26 -5.77
CA ARG A 33 3.58 -18.07 -4.80
C ARG A 33 2.65 -16.97 -5.28
N LYS A 34 1.47 -17.37 -5.78
CA LYS A 34 0.42 -16.49 -6.33
C LYS A 34 -0.93 -16.89 -5.72
N PRO A 35 -1.22 -16.51 -4.46
CA PRO A 35 -2.32 -17.07 -3.68
C PRO A 35 -3.71 -16.76 -4.23
N GLU A 36 -3.86 -15.69 -5.01
CA GLU A 36 -5.14 -15.24 -5.59
C GLU A 36 -5.23 -15.49 -7.11
N ALA A 37 -4.16 -16.05 -7.71
CA ALA A 37 -4.11 -16.28 -9.14
C ALA A 37 -4.87 -17.53 -9.55
N THR A 38 -5.40 -17.51 -10.77
CA THR A 38 -5.95 -18.70 -11.43
C THR A 38 -4.84 -19.60 -11.97
N ALA A 39 -5.14 -20.87 -12.21
CA ALA A 39 -4.20 -21.82 -12.82
C ALA A 39 -3.70 -21.31 -14.19
N ALA A 40 -4.55 -20.66 -14.98
CA ALA A 40 -4.20 -20.15 -16.30
C ALA A 40 -3.17 -19.00 -16.23
N GLU A 41 -3.26 -18.14 -15.24
CA GLU A 41 -2.31 -17.04 -15.02
C GLU A 41 -0.94 -17.57 -14.56
N VAL A 42 -0.94 -18.54 -13.63
CA VAL A 42 0.30 -19.21 -13.20
C VAL A 42 0.92 -19.98 -14.34
N GLU A 43 0.12 -20.70 -15.15
CA GLU A 43 0.57 -21.40 -16.33
C GLU A 43 1.20 -20.47 -17.36
N LYS A 44 0.64 -19.28 -17.56
CA LYS A 44 1.20 -18.25 -18.44
C LYS A 44 2.62 -17.86 -17.98
N LEU A 45 2.82 -17.57 -16.70
CA LEU A 45 4.14 -17.25 -16.15
C LEU A 45 5.14 -18.40 -16.39
N ILE A 46 4.72 -19.67 -16.12
CA ILE A 46 5.59 -20.85 -16.33
C ILE A 46 6.03 -20.96 -17.80
N ARG A 47 5.12 -20.71 -18.75
CA ARG A 47 5.41 -20.75 -20.19
C ARG A 47 6.34 -19.63 -20.65
N GLU A 48 6.32 -18.48 -20.00
CA GLU A 48 7.24 -17.37 -20.29
C GLU A 48 8.66 -17.65 -19.79
N ILE A 49 8.81 -18.57 -18.81
CA ILE A 49 10.12 -19.02 -18.31
C ILE A 49 10.65 -20.14 -19.23
N PRO A 50 11.87 -20.04 -19.79
CA PRO A 50 12.45 -21.09 -20.63
C PRO A 50 12.47 -22.46 -19.93
N ALA A 51 12.10 -23.52 -20.63
CA ALA A 51 11.94 -24.87 -20.08
C ALA A 51 13.21 -25.43 -19.39
N GLY A 52 14.41 -24.94 -19.78
CA GLY A 52 15.66 -25.32 -19.10
C GLY A 52 15.73 -24.90 -17.63
N TRP A 53 14.86 -23.97 -17.17
CA TRP A 53 14.79 -23.51 -15.79
C TRP A 53 13.64 -24.13 -14.99
N HIS A 54 12.76 -24.91 -15.63
CA HIS A 54 11.60 -25.54 -14.97
C HIS A 54 12.03 -26.45 -13.79
N GLY A 55 13.18 -27.12 -13.92
CA GLY A 55 13.78 -27.92 -12.85
C GLY A 55 14.26 -27.11 -11.62
N SER A 56 14.14 -25.78 -11.63
CA SER A 56 14.43 -24.89 -10.49
C SER A 56 13.19 -24.18 -9.95
N LEU A 57 11.98 -24.54 -10.41
CA LEU A 57 10.73 -23.91 -9.99
C LEU A 57 9.93 -24.79 -9.03
N VAL A 58 9.35 -24.19 -8.01
CA VAL A 58 8.50 -24.85 -7.01
C VAL A 58 7.16 -24.12 -6.92
N LEU A 59 6.02 -24.81 -6.94
CA LEU A 59 4.68 -24.21 -6.86
C LEU A 59 4.09 -24.29 -5.45
N HIS A 60 3.50 -23.18 -4.98
CA HIS A 60 2.73 -23.12 -3.75
C HIS A 60 1.25 -23.47 -3.94
N ASP A 61 0.71 -23.22 -5.12
CA ASP A 61 -0.67 -23.48 -5.50
C ASP A 61 -0.70 -24.06 -6.91
N HIS A 62 -1.83 -24.65 -7.36
CA HIS A 62 -1.98 -25.26 -8.69
C HIS A 62 -0.94 -26.36 -8.96
N HIS A 63 -0.79 -27.28 -8.01
CA HIS A 63 0.24 -28.33 -8.04
C HIS A 63 0.16 -29.25 -9.26
N GLU A 64 -1.00 -29.36 -9.92
CA GLU A 64 -1.19 -30.07 -11.20
C GLU A 64 -0.30 -29.52 -12.32
N LEU A 65 0.03 -28.21 -12.28
CA LEU A 65 0.97 -27.60 -13.25
C LEU A 65 2.40 -28.08 -13.02
N ALA A 66 2.78 -28.42 -11.80
CA ALA A 66 4.11 -28.96 -11.51
C ALA A 66 4.33 -30.32 -12.21
N LEU A 67 3.33 -31.17 -12.25
CA LEU A 67 3.35 -32.41 -13.03
C LEU A 67 3.43 -32.13 -14.54
N ARG A 68 2.58 -31.25 -15.04
CA ARG A 68 2.47 -30.92 -16.48
C ARG A 68 3.77 -30.37 -17.06
N TYR A 69 4.49 -29.53 -16.30
CA TYR A 69 5.68 -28.84 -16.74
C TYR A 69 6.98 -29.45 -16.18
N SER A 70 6.92 -30.60 -15.50
CA SER A 70 8.06 -31.26 -14.87
C SER A 70 8.88 -30.31 -14.00
N LEU A 71 8.19 -29.55 -13.12
CA LEU A 71 8.86 -28.59 -12.25
C LEU A 71 9.62 -29.33 -11.13
N HIS A 72 10.52 -28.60 -10.44
CA HIS A 72 11.33 -29.13 -9.35
C HIS A 72 10.48 -29.68 -8.19
N GLY A 73 9.47 -28.91 -7.76
CA GLY A 73 8.78 -29.26 -6.52
C GLY A 73 7.43 -28.62 -6.33
N VAL A 74 6.78 -29.04 -5.25
CA VAL A 74 5.58 -28.46 -4.71
C VAL A 74 5.80 -28.03 -3.25
N HIS A 75 5.18 -26.92 -2.87
CA HIS A 75 5.24 -26.40 -1.49
C HIS A 75 3.86 -26.53 -0.84
N LEU A 76 3.78 -27.36 0.20
CA LEU A 76 2.54 -27.63 0.92
C LEU A 76 2.15 -26.45 1.82
N ASN A 77 0.86 -26.16 1.85
CA ASN A 77 0.27 -25.13 2.67
C ASN A 77 -1.13 -25.55 3.16
N SER A 78 -1.86 -24.69 3.87
CA SER A 78 -3.20 -25.01 4.38
C SER A 78 -4.24 -25.29 3.28
N ARG A 79 -4.07 -24.66 2.09
CA ARG A 79 -4.95 -24.87 0.92
C ARG A 79 -4.60 -26.17 0.17
N ASN A 80 -3.32 -26.52 0.15
CA ASN A 80 -2.77 -27.67 -0.55
C ASN A 80 -1.94 -28.52 0.43
N PRO A 81 -2.57 -29.31 1.32
CA PRO A 81 -1.88 -30.00 2.41
C PRO A 81 -1.15 -31.28 1.96
N LEU A 82 -1.40 -31.75 0.75
CA LEU A 82 -0.81 -32.97 0.17
C LEU A 82 -0.28 -32.67 -1.25
N PRO A 83 0.76 -33.39 -1.69
CA PRO A 83 1.21 -33.31 -3.08
C PRO A 83 0.14 -33.94 -4.01
N PRO A 84 0.13 -33.60 -5.29
CA PRO A 84 -0.81 -34.20 -6.25
C PRO A 84 -0.52 -35.69 -6.44
N GLU A 85 -1.54 -36.46 -6.82
CA GLU A 85 -1.40 -37.89 -7.08
C GLU A 85 -0.34 -38.16 -8.16
N GLY A 86 0.51 -39.13 -7.92
CA GLY A 86 1.61 -39.49 -8.84
C GLY A 86 2.83 -38.58 -8.76
N TRP A 87 2.87 -37.61 -7.80
CA TRP A 87 4.01 -36.73 -7.65
C TRP A 87 5.26 -37.47 -7.15
N THR A 88 6.40 -37.29 -7.83
CA THR A 88 7.70 -37.87 -7.48
C THR A 88 8.80 -36.83 -7.31
N GLY A 89 8.50 -35.55 -7.54
CA GLY A 89 9.44 -34.44 -7.36
C GLY A 89 9.55 -34.02 -5.90
N SER A 90 10.28 -32.93 -5.68
CA SER A 90 10.55 -32.41 -4.33
C SER A 90 9.25 -31.90 -3.65
N VAL A 91 9.18 -32.12 -2.33
CA VAL A 91 8.09 -31.65 -1.47
C VAL A 91 8.66 -30.81 -0.35
N SER A 92 8.12 -29.60 -0.17
CA SER A 92 8.50 -28.68 0.90
C SER A 92 7.28 -28.15 1.66
N ARG A 93 7.51 -27.55 2.84
CA ARG A 93 6.44 -26.97 3.67
C ARG A 93 6.97 -25.82 4.53
N SER A 94 6.10 -24.81 4.78
CA SER A 94 6.35 -23.79 5.80
C SER A 94 5.94 -24.28 7.19
N CYS A 95 6.82 -24.02 8.19
CA CYS A 95 6.62 -24.29 9.60
C CYS A 95 6.77 -22.98 10.40
N HIS A 96 6.00 -22.88 11.49
CA HIS A 96 5.99 -21.70 12.36
C HIS A 96 6.38 -22.04 13.81
N SER A 97 6.70 -23.29 14.11
CA SER A 97 7.25 -23.74 15.38
C SER A 97 8.30 -24.83 15.19
N LEU A 98 9.12 -25.07 16.20
CA LEU A 98 10.15 -26.12 16.21
C LEU A 98 9.53 -27.53 16.20
N GLU A 99 8.36 -27.69 16.80
CA GLU A 99 7.58 -28.93 16.80
C GLU A 99 7.13 -29.28 15.39
N GLU A 100 6.57 -28.31 14.66
CA GLU A 100 6.21 -28.48 13.25
C GLU A 100 7.42 -28.88 12.41
N VAL A 101 8.57 -28.22 12.61
CA VAL A 101 9.82 -28.60 11.92
C VAL A 101 10.18 -30.04 12.20
N ALA A 102 10.18 -30.48 13.47
CA ALA A 102 10.54 -31.84 13.87
C ALA A 102 9.61 -32.91 13.28
N GLU A 103 8.33 -32.55 13.08
CA GLU A 103 7.34 -33.43 12.44
C GLU A 103 7.51 -33.47 10.92
N TRP A 104 7.46 -32.30 10.26
CA TRP A 104 7.33 -32.22 8.81
C TRP A 104 8.60 -32.51 8.04
N LYS A 105 9.79 -32.25 8.59
CA LYS A 105 11.05 -32.61 7.92
C LYS A 105 11.26 -34.10 7.70
N LYS A 106 10.44 -34.96 8.37
CA LYS A 106 10.44 -36.41 8.14
C LYS A 106 9.66 -36.81 6.88
N ARG A 107 8.79 -35.91 6.39
CA ARG A 107 7.88 -36.15 5.27
C ARG A 107 8.18 -35.25 4.06
N CYS A 108 9.00 -34.23 4.25
CA CYS A 108 9.39 -33.27 3.22
C CYS A 108 10.89 -33.36 2.94
N ASP A 109 11.30 -32.99 1.74
CA ASP A 109 12.71 -32.87 1.37
C ASP A 109 13.39 -31.72 2.11
N TYR A 110 12.62 -30.64 2.32
CA TYR A 110 13.00 -29.53 3.20
C TYR A 110 11.78 -28.81 3.75
N VAL A 111 11.98 -28.08 4.83
CA VAL A 111 10.96 -27.23 5.45
C VAL A 111 11.51 -25.83 5.67
N SER A 112 10.66 -24.83 5.79
CA SER A 112 11.09 -23.50 6.24
C SER A 112 10.59 -23.21 7.65
N LEU A 113 11.39 -22.49 8.44
CA LEU A 113 11.02 -21.97 9.77
C LEU A 113 10.94 -20.46 9.69
N SER A 114 9.82 -19.88 10.13
CA SER A 114 9.57 -18.43 10.10
C SER A 114 8.74 -17.92 11.28
N PRO A 115 8.95 -16.64 11.68
CA PRO A 115 9.96 -15.68 11.21
C PRO A 115 11.28 -15.78 12.01
N ILE A 116 12.43 -15.80 11.30
CA ILE A 116 13.76 -15.90 11.94
C ILE A 116 14.33 -14.52 12.30
N PHE A 117 14.10 -13.50 11.46
CA PHE A 117 14.49 -12.12 11.71
C PHE A 117 13.26 -11.20 11.64
N ASP A 118 13.42 -9.98 12.17
CA ASP A 118 12.39 -8.95 12.05
C ASP A 118 12.08 -8.66 10.59
N SER A 119 10.80 -8.53 10.27
CA SER A 119 10.35 -8.32 8.89
C SER A 119 10.80 -6.97 8.35
N ILE A 120 11.34 -6.96 7.14
CA ILE A 120 11.68 -5.74 6.41
C ILE A 120 10.44 -5.12 5.75
N SER A 121 9.47 -5.96 5.36
CA SER A 121 8.31 -5.58 4.54
C SER A 121 6.99 -5.51 5.32
N LYS A 122 6.93 -5.96 6.58
CA LYS A 122 5.71 -5.93 7.42
C LYS A 122 6.04 -5.32 8.78
N ARG A 123 5.58 -4.12 9.05
CA ARG A 123 5.71 -3.49 10.38
C ARG A 123 5.04 -4.35 11.46
N GLY A 124 5.72 -4.54 12.60
CA GLY A 124 5.19 -5.32 13.73
C GLY A 124 5.39 -6.84 13.64
N TYR A 125 6.06 -7.35 12.61
CA TYR A 125 6.42 -8.76 12.50
C TYR A 125 7.85 -8.96 12.98
N HIS A 126 7.98 -9.33 14.26
CA HIS A 126 9.28 -9.57 14.91
C HIS A 126 9.69 -11.04 14.81
N SER A 127 10.98 -11.30 15.04
CA SER A 127 11.50 -12.68 15.20
C SER A 127 10.67 -13.41 16.28
N ALA A 128 10.26 -14.64 15.97
CA ALA A 128 9.51 -15.49 16.90
C ALA A 128 10.44 -16.36 17.75
N PHE A 129 11.76 -16.34 17.48
CA PHE A 129 12.76 -17.21 18.11
C PHE A 129 13.94 -16.41 18.62
N THR A 130 14.38 -16.72 19.82
CA THR A 130 15.63 -16.19 20.38
C THR A 130 16.84 -16.93 19.77
N ALA A 131 18.02 -16.30 19.83
CA ALA A 131 19.25 -16.92 19.39
C ALA A 131 19.59 -18.20 20.21
N GLU A 132 19.13 -18.26 21.47
CA GLU A 132 19.31 -19.42 22.33
C GLU A 132 18.43 -20.60 21.91
N GLU A 133 17.14 -20.36 21.64
CA GLU A 133 16.21 -21.38 21.15
C GLU A 133 16.68 -21.98 19.81
N ILE A 134 17.20 -21.15 18.89
CA ILE A 134 17.76 -21.62 17.62
C ILE A 134 19.00 -22.49 17.84
N ARG A 135 19.89 -22.09 18.75
CA ARG A 135 21.09 -22.86 19.08
C ARG A 135 20.73 -24.23 19.69
N GLU A 136 19.82 -24.25 20.67
CA GLU A 136 19.33 -25.49 21.28
C GLU A 136 18.62 -26.40 20.26
N ALA A 137 17.81 -25.84 19.36
CA ALA A 137 17.15 -26.59 18.32
C ALA A 137 18.14 -27.20 17.33
N ARG A 138 19.22 -26.49 16.99
CA ARG A 138 20.34 -27.03 16.19
C ARG A 138 21.03 -28.18 16.95
N ASP A 139 21.41 -27.97 18.20
CA ASP A 139 22.15 -28.95 18.99
C ASP A 139 21.32 -30.23 19.23
N ARG A 140 19.98 -30.12 19.21
CA ARG A 140 19.02 -31.24 19.25
C ARG A 140 18.75 -31.86 17.86
N GLY A 141 19.36 -31.34 16.80
CA GLY A 141 19.14 -31.80 15.43
C GLY A 141 17.73 -31.49 14.89
N ILE A 142 17.00 -30.51 15.46
CA ILE A 142 15.74 -30.00 14.91
C ILE A 142 16.03 -29.11 13.71
N ILE A 143 16.96 -28.19 13.85
CA ILE A 143 17.52 -27.39 12.76
C ILE A 143 18.75 -28.10 12.18
N ASP A 144 18.73 -28.35 10.88
CA ASP A 144 19.79 -29.03 10.12
C ASP A 144 19.77 -28.59 8.64
N ASP A 145 20.43 -29.36 7.76
CA ASP A 145 20.54 -29.11 6.32
C ASP A 145 19.21 -29.13 5.55
N LYS A 146 18.12 -29.66 6.15
CA LYS A 146 16.77 -29.66 5.60
C LYS A 146 15.93 -28.47 6.02
N VAL A 147 16.40 -27.60 6.91
CA VAL A 147 15.61 -26.48 7.43
C VAL A 147 16.09 -25.17 6.85
N MET A 148 15.18 -24.46 6.17
CA MET A 148 15.45 -23.17 5.54
C MET A 148 14.97 -22.03 6.44
N ALA A 149 15.80 -21.01 6.64
CA ALA A 149 15.41 -19.80 7.38
C ALA A 149 14.52 -18.92 6.50
N LEU A 150 13.37 -18.47 7.02
CA LEU A 150 12.44 -17.56 6.36
C LEU A 150 12.01 -16.45 7.32
N GLY A 151 11.64 -15.27 6.78
CA GLY A 151 11.23 -14.08 7.53
C GLY A 151 12.41 -13.16 7.86
N GLY A 152 12.39 -11.95 7.30
CA GLY A 152 13.43 -10.94 7.46
C GLY A 152 14.81 -11.31 6.90
N VAL A 153 14.90 -12.39 6.13
CA VAL A 153 16.14 -12.86 5.49
C VAL A 153 16.44 -12.02 4.24
N THR A 154 17.70 -11.61 4.11
CA THR A 154 18.26 -10.90 2.95
C THR A 154 19.46 -11.63 2.39
N PHE A 155 19.89 -11.30 1.16
CA PHE A 155 21.15 -11.81 0.61
C PHE A 155 22.36 -11.48 1.50
N GLY A 156 22.34 -10.31 2.17
CA GLY A 156 23.40 -9.91 3.10
C GLY A 156 23.44 -10.69 4.43
N LYS A 157 22.40 -11.48 4.74
CA LYS A 157 22.33 -12.29 5.97
C LYS A 157 22.59 -13.79 5.75
N LEU A 158 22.99 -14.21 4.56
CA LEU A 158 23.22 -15.63 4.25
C LEU A 158 24.28 -16.27 5.15
N ASP A 159 25.35 -15.56 5.47
CA ASP A 159 26.40 -16.04 6.38
C ASP A 159 25.89 -16.21 7.82
N ASP A 160 24.99 -15.34 8.27
CA ASP A 160 24.35 -15.45 9.58
C ASP A 160 23.47 -16.70 9.65
N VAL A 161 22.63 -16.91 8.62
CA VAL A 161 21.78 -18.10 8.48
C VAL A 161 22.62 -19.38 8.52
N LEU A 162 23.75 -19.40 7.83
CA LEU A 162 24.67 -20.55 7.83
C LEU A 162 25.27 -20.78 9.23
N ARG A 163 25.73 -19.72 9.91
CA ARG A 163 26.25 -19.82 11.29
C ARG A 163 25.21 -20.32 12.30
N MET A 164 23.93 -20.01 12.08
CA MET A 164 22.82 -20.51 12.88
C MET A 164 22.53 -22.00 12.68
N GLY A 165 23.09 -22.62 11.64
CA GLY A 165 22.97 -24.06 11.35
C GLY A 165 21.86 -24.44 10.41
N PHE A 166 21.24 -23.49 9.73
CA PHE A 166 20.23 -23.76 8.70
C PHE A 166 20.87 -24.30 7.42
N GLY A 167 20.15 -25.18 6.72
CA GLY A 167 20.57 -25.72 5.42
C GLY A 167 20.44 -24.73 4.27
N GLY A 168 19.68 -23.65 4.47
CA GLY A 168 19.50 -22.61 3.46
C GLY A 168 18.63 -21.44 3.94
N ALA A 169 18.36 -20.56 3.01
CA ALA A 169 17.59 -19.33 3.20
C ALA A 169 16.47 -19.19 2.16
N MET A 170 15.33 -18.70 2.60
CA MET A 170 14.22 -18.29 1.73
C MET A 170 14.06 -16.77 1.80
N ILE A 171 14.19 -16.11 0.66
CA ILE A 171 14.21 -14.64 0.53
C ILE A 171 12.98 -14.20 -0.25
N LEU A 172 12.24 -13.23 0.27
CA LEU A 172 11.11 -12.61 -0.42
C LEU A 172 11.42 -11.13 -0.75
N GLY A 173 11.29 -10.23 0.22
CA GLY A 173 11.34 -8.78 -0.03
C GLY A 173 12.65 -8.29 -0.61
N ASP A 174 13.78 -8.85 -0.18
CA ASP A 174 15.10 -8.41 -0.64
C ASP A 174 15.38 -8.77 -2.12
N ALA A 175 14.86 -9.89 -2.59
CA ALA A 175 15.03 -10.34 -3.98
C ALA A 175 14.29 -9.45 -4.99
N TRP A 176 13.28 -8.69 -4.55
CA TRP A 176 12.39 -7.89 -5.39
C TRP A 176 12.45 -6.38 -5.07
N LYS A 177 13.51 -5.90 -4.44
CA LYS A 177 13.63 -4.48 -4.05
C LYS A 177 13.49 -3.50 -5.21
N GLY A 178 14.06 -3.80 -6.36
CA GLY A 178 13.91 -2.97 -7.57
C GLY A 178 12.51 -3.03 -8.17
N VAL A 179 11.89 -4.21 -8.10
CA VAL A 179 10.54 -4.47 -8.64
C VAL A 179 9.45 -3.92 -7.73
N SER A 180 9.65 -3.97 -6.42
CA SER A 180 8.70 -3.39 -5.46
C SER A 180 8.52 -1.89 -5.67
N ALA A 181 9.54 -1.19 -6.17
CA ALA A 181 9.43 0.23 -6.51
C ALA A 181 8.53 0.45 -7.76
N GLU A 182 8.54 -0.46 -8.75
CA GLU A 182 7.65 -0.39 -9.92
C GLU A 182 6.19 -0.80 -9.59
N LEU A 183 6.01 -1.57 -8.52
CA LEU A 183 4.70 -2.06 -8.06
C LEU A 183 4.10 -1.25 -6.93
N THR A 184 4.85 -0.33 -6.34
CA THR A 184 4.33 0.59 -5.34
C THR A 184 3.31 1.52 -6.02
N PRO A 185 2.03 1.49 -5.62
CA PRO A 185 1.06 2.40 -6.20
C PRO A 185 1.50 3.84 -5.95
N VAL A 186 1.33 4.69 -6.95
CA VAL A 186 1.68 6.10 -6.87
C VAL A 186 0.43 6.91 -6.60
N ALA A 187 0.45 7.72 -5.56
CA ALA A 187 -0.52 8.76 -5.32
C ALA A 187 0.12 10.15 -5.40
N LEU A 188 -0.66 11.13 -5.78
CA LEU A 188 -0.26 12.53 -5.82
C LEU A 188 -1.02 13.32 -4.75
N THR A 189 -0.30 14.00 -3.85
CA THR A 189 -0.93 15.03 -3.01
C THR A 189 -0.74 16.42 -3.58
N ILE A 190 -1.82 17.19 -3.63
CA ILE A 190 -1.89 18.58 -4.05
C ILE A 190 -2.38 19.39 -2.85
N ALA A 191 -1.48 20.05 -2.13
CA ALA A 191 -1.84 20.75 -0.89
C ALA A 191 -0.81 21.82 -0.50
N GLY A 192 -1.09 22.55 0.56
CA GLY A 192 -0.14 23.47 1.19
C GLY A 192 0.97 22.72 1.95
N SER A 193 2.13 23.36 2.07
CA SER A 193 3.26 22.87 2.87
C SER A 193 3.16 23.41 4.29
N ASP A 194 3.15 22.54 5.29
CA ASP A 194 3.17 22.85 6.73
C ASP A 194 4.61 22.75 7.27
N SER A 195 5.16 23.90 7.74
CA SER A 195 6.51 23.96 8.30
C SER A 195 6.73 23.08 9.54
N SER A 196 5.68 22.77 10.30
CA SER A 196 5.74 21.86 11.45
C SER A 196 5.57 20.39 11.07
N ALA A 197 5.28 20.12 9.81
CA ALA A 197 5.04 18.78 9.27
C ALA A 197 3.87 18.01 9.90
N GLY A 198 2.94 18.69 10.57
CA GLY A 198 1.76 18.10 11.22
C GLY A 198 0.54 17.99 10.30
N ALA A 199 0.49 18.77 9.21
CA ALA A 199 -0.60 18.81 8.24
C ALA A 199 -0.05 18.95 6.81
N GLY A 200 -0.93 19.22 5.83
CA GLY A 200 -0.58 19.46 4.43
C GLY A 200 0.21 18.32 3.80
N ILE A 201 1.00 18.63 2.76
CA ILE A 201 1.75 17.62 2.00
C ILE A 201 2.65 16.76 2.87
N GLN A 202 3.19 17.27 3.97
CA GLN A 202 4.07 16.51 4.85
C GLN A 202 3.31 15.42 5.63
N GLN A 203 2.09 15.72 6.09
CA GLN A 203 1.24 14.72 6.72
C GLN A 203 0.73 13.70 5.69
N ASP A 204 0.33 14.17 4.51
CA ASP A 204 -0.13 13.31 3.43
C ASP A 204 0.96 12.32 3.04
N LEU A 205 2.20 12.79 2.82
CA LEU A 205 3.35 11.96 2.49
C LEU A 205 3.61 10.88 3.55
N LYS A 206 3.65 11.27 4.84
CA LYS A 206 3.83 10.30 5.93
C LYS A 206 2.73 9.24 5.97
N THR A 207 1.48 9.65 5.73
CA THR A 207 0.33 8.74 5.76
C THR A 207 0.40 7.76 4.59
N MET A 208 0.57 8.23 3.36
CA MET A 208 0.67 7.40 2.16
C MET A 208 1.85 6.42 2.24
N GLU A 209 3.04 6.90 2.63
CA GLU A 209 4.22 6.04 2.85
C GLU A 209 3.95 4.97 3.92
N SER A 210 3.19 5.31 4.98
CA SER A 210 2.89 4.37 6.06
C SER A 210 1.99 3.20 5.62
N VAL A 211 1.22 3.40 4.56
CA VAL A 211 0.36 2.35 3.97
C VAL A 211 0.96 1.73 2.70
N GLY A 212 2.22 2.04 2.38
CA GLY A 212 2.96 1.42 1.28
C GLY A 212 2.71 2.06 -0.09
N VAL A 213 2.30 3.34 -0.13
CA VAL A 213 2.04 4.10 -1.37
C VAL A 213 3.17 5.11 -1.57
N TYR A 214 3.75 5.17 -2.77
CA TYR A 214 4.68 6.23 -3.14
C TYR A 214 3.92 7.56 -3.31
N CYS A 215 4.32 8.58 -2.58
CA CYS A 215 3.63 9.87 -2.59
C CYS A 215 4.43 10.92 -3.38
N ALA A 216 3.92 11.30 -4.56
CA ALA A 216 4.33 12.50 -5.27
C ALA A 216 3.63 13.74 -4.69
N THR A 217 4.22 14.94 -4.85
CA THR A 217 3.72 16.16 -4.21
C THR A 217 3.63 17.34 -5.19
N VAL A 218 2.55 18.12 -5.08
CA VAL A 218 2.38 19.44 -5.70
C VAL A 218 2.02 20.44 -4.62
N ILE A 219 2.81 21.51 -4.48
CA ILE A 219 2.66 22.52 -3.44
C ILE A 219 1.80 23.66 -3.96
N THR A 220 0.69 23.96 -3.27
CA THR A 220 -0.24 25.07 -3.59
C THR A 220 0.02 26.32 -2.77
N ALA A 221 0.60 26.19 -1.58
CA ALA A 221 0.97 27.29 -0.70
C ALA A 221 2.09 26.86 0.24
N ILE A 222 2.88 27.83 0.71
CA ILE A 222 3.86 27.65 1.79
C ILE A 222 3.30 28.31 3.03
N THR A 223 3.22 27.59 4.16
CA THR A 223 2.73 28.18 5.42
C THR A 223 3.84 28.27 6.46
N SER A 224 3.80 29.35 7.25
CA SER A 224 4.50 29.43 8.52
C SER A 224 3.53 28.96 9.60
N GLN A 225 3.65 27.71 9.99
CA GLN A 225 2.66 27.01 10.81
C GLN A 225 3.32 26.15 11.87
N ASN A 226 2.65 26.00 13.01
CA ASN A 226 2.98 25.07 14.07
C ASN A 226 1.70 24.54 14.73
N THR A 227 1.81 23.76 15.81
CA THR A 227 0.65 23.19 16.53
C THR A 227 -0.25 24.22 17.19
N MET A 228 0.21 25.49 17.31
CA MET A 228 -0.57 26.60 17.88
C MET A 228 -1.35 27.38 16.80
N GLY A 229 -0.97 27.29 15.53
CA GLY A 229 -1.65 27.96 14.43
C GLY A 229 -0.78 28.39 13.28
N ILE A 230 -1.39 29.17 12.36
CA ILE A 230 -0.78 29.67 11.11
C ILE A 230 -0.48 31.15 11.26
N THR A 231 0.81 31.52 11.18
CA THR A 231 1.25 32.92 11.25
C THR A 231 1.47 33.55 9.88
N GLY A 232 1.77 32.75 8.85
CA GLY A 232 1.99 33.22 7.48
C GLY A 232 1.48 32.21 6.44
N VAL A 233 0.97 32.72 5.31
CA VAL A 233 0.60 31.92 4.13
C VAL A 233 1.12 32.66 2.90
N MET A 234 1.88 31.95 2.07
CA MET A 234 2.34 32.42 0.77
C MET A 234 1.76 31.47 -0.30
N PRO A 235 0.74 31.87 -1.07
CA PRO A 235 0.25 31.09 -2.19
C PRO A 235 1.34 30.86 -3.24
N VAL A 236 1.37 29.67 -3.82
CA VAL A 236 2.19 29.37 -4.99
C VAL A 236 1.39 29.75 -6.23
N GLY A 237 1.98 30.55 -7.11
CA GLY A 237 1.29 31.03 -8.32
C GLY A 237 0.86 29.88 -9.23
N GLY A 238 -0.31 30.06 -9.89
CA GLY A 238 -0.94 29.02 -10.72
C GLY A 238 0.00 28.45 -11.79
N SER A 239 0.85 29.25 -12.42
CA SER A 239 1.84 28.77 -13.42
C SER A 239 2.88 27.80 -12.84
N VAL A 240 3.27 27.99 -11.57
CA VAL A 240 4.20 27.08 -10.89
C VAL A 240 3.46 25.79 -10.51
N VAL A 241 2.21 25.89 -10.03
CA VAL A 241 1.37 24.71 -9.75
C VAL A 241 1.15 23.88 -11.03
N GLU A 242 0.85 24.53 -12.16
CA GLU A 242 0.71 23.87 -13.46
C GLU A 242 2.00 23.15 -13.87
N SER A 243 3.15 23.79 -13.71
CA SER A 243 4.45 23.19 -14.02
C SER A 243 4.76 21.97 -13.17
N GLN A 244 4.44 21.99 -11.86
CA GLN A 244 4.59 20.84 -10.97
C GLN A 244 3.66 19.69 -11.40
N LEU A 245 2.38 19.98 -11.68
CA LEU A 245 1.41 18.98 -12.16
C LEU A 245 1.88 18.32 -13.46
N LYS A 246 2.32 19.10 -14.45
CA LYS A 246 2.85 18.57 -15.71
C LYS A 246 4.06 17.68 -15.49
N ALA A 247 5.01 18.08 -14.63
CA ALA A 247 6.19 17.31 -14.34
C ALA A 247 5.86 15.92 -13.73
N VAL A 248 4.92 15.88 -12.78
CA VAL A 248 4.52 14.63 -12.11
C VAL A 248 3.66 13.74 -13.03
N LEU A 249 2.60 14.32 -13.62
CA LEU A 249 1.60 13.55 -14.37
C LEU A 249 2.10 13.05 -15.73
N SER A 250 3.18 13.64 -16.28
CA SER A 250 3.80 13.16 -17.52
C SER A 250 4.77 12.00 -17.31
N ASP A 251 5.24 11.77 -16.07
CA ASP A 251 6.28 10.80 -15.75
C ASP A 251 5.74 9.61 -14.93
N LEU A 252 4.85 9.89 -13.95
CA LEU A 252 4.38 8.90 -12.99
C LEU A 252 2.98 8.38 -13.33
N ASN A 253 2.78 7.06 -13.19
CA ASN A 253 1.47 6.43 -13.32
C ASN A 253 0.66 6.60 -12.03
N VAL A 254 0.08 7.80 -11.84
CA VAL A 254 -0.68 8.18 -10.65
C VAL A 254 -2.03 7.47 -10.63
N LYS A 255 -2.31 6.69 -9.56
CA LYS A 255 -3.57 5.94 -9.37
C LYS A 255 -4.58 6.67 -8.51
N ALA A 256 -4.10 7.57 -7.65
CA ALA A 256 -4.95 8.40 -6.80
C ALA A 256 -4.38 9.81 -6.66
N VAL A 257 -5.27 10.80 -6.60
CA VAL A 257 -4.94 12.19 -6.30
C VAL A 257 -5.68 12.59 -5.05
N LYS A 258 -4.95 13.03 -4.02
CA LYS A 258 -5.52 13.69 -2.86
C LYS A 258 -5.34 15.21 -3.00
N ILE A 259 -6.41 15.96 -2.88
CA ILE A 259 -6.39 17.43 -2.91
C ILE A 259 -6.74 17.93 -1.51
N GLY A 260 -5.91 18.83 -0.98
CA GLY A 260 -6.15 19.52 0.28
C GLY A 260 -6.35 21.02 0.08
N MET A 261 -5.50 21.86 0.68
CA MET A 261 -5.61 23.30 0.60
C MET A 261 -5.47 23.83 -0.84
N VAL A 262 -6.51 24.52 -1.32
CA VAL A 262 -6.56 25.27 -2.58
C VAL A 262 -6.73 26.75 -2.24
N PRO A 263 -5.70 27.62 -2.45
CA PRO A 263 -5.71 28.98 -1.91
C PRO A 263 -6.63 29.94 -2.65
N ASP A 264 -6.73 29.85 -3.99
CA ASP A 264 -7.46 30.80 -4.84
C ASP A 264 -8.06 30.13 -6.08
N ALA A 265 -8.92 30.87 -6.78
CA ALA A 265 -9.65 30.40 -7.97
C ALA A 265 -8.69 30.03 -9.14
N GLY A 266 -7.59 30.75 -9.31
CA GLY A 266 -6.62 30.49 -10.38
C GLY A 266 -5.94 29.15 -10.20
N VAL A 267 -5.56 28.80 -8.97
CA VAL A 267 -5.00 27.49 -8.64
C VAL A 267 -6.07 26.40 -8.76
N ALA A 268 -7.33 26.66 -8.36
CA ALA A 268 -8.43 25.72 -8.53
C ALA A 268 -8.68 25.36 -10.01
N HIS A 269 -8.72 26.33 -10.91
CA HIS A 269 -8.82 26.12 -12.36
C HIS A 269 -7.69 25.27 -12.92
N VAL A 270 -6.45 25.55 -12.52
CA VAL A 270 -5.26 24.79 -12.96
C VAL A 270 -5.35 23.34 -12.51
N ILE A 271 -5.71 23.09 -11.26
CA ILE A 271 -5.87 21.73 -10.73
C ILE A 271 -6.99 21.00 -11.46
N ALA A 272 -8.17 21.63 -11.62
CA ALA A 272 -9.30 21.01 -12.29
C ALA A 272 -8.99 20.64 -13.75
N ALA A 273 -8.31 21.53 -14.48
CA ALA A 273 -7.88 21.27 -15.86
C ALA A 273 -6.93 20.07 -15.95
N ALA A 274 -5.88 20.04 -15.12
CA ALA A 274 -4.89 18.97 -15.12
C ALA A 274 -5.49 17.61 -14.72
N VAL A 275 -6.34 17.57 -13.67
CA VAL A 275 -7.03 16.34 -13.25
C VAL A 275 -7.98 15.83 -14.32
N ARG A 276 -8.74 16.73 -14.97
CA ARG A 276 -9.65 16.37 -16.07
C ARG A 276 -8.89 15.76 -17.25
N GLU A 277 -7.80 16.38 -17.66
CA GLU A 277 -6.94 15.90 -18.75
C GLU A 277 -6.36 14.51 -18.41
N TYR A 278 -5.83 14.34 -17.20
CA TYR A 278 -5.23 13.09 -16.77
C TYR A 278 -6.27 11.94 -16.71
N LYS A 279 -7.46 12.18 -16.14
CA LYS A 279 -8.55 11.20 -16.05
C LYS A 279 -9.12 10.81 -17.41
N ALA A 280 -8.94 11.59 -18.47
CA ALA A 280 -9.40 11.25 -19.81
C ALA A 280 -8.67 10.02 -20.39
N SER A 281 -7.47 9.71 -19.91
CA SER A 281 -6.64 8.60 -20.41
C SER A 281 -6.15 7.65 -19.32
N HIS A 282 -6.43 7.94 -18.05
CA HIS A 282 -5.98 7.12 -16.92
C HIS A 282 -7.13 6.87 -15.94
N ASP A 283 -7.20 5.64 -15.41
CA ASP A 283 -8.05 5.33 -14.27
C ASP A 283 -7.40 5.88 -13.01
N CYS A 284 -8.00 6.96 -12.46
CA CYS A 284 -7.45 7.70 -11.34
C CYS A 284 -8.56 8.16 -10.40
N HIS A 285 -8.46 7.78 -9.14
CA HIS A 285 -9.37 8.23 -8.08
C HIS A 285 -8.95 9.58 -7.53
N VAL A 286 -9.92 10.43 -7.19
CA VAL A 286 -9.65 11.76 -6.65
C VAL A 286 -10.38 11.94 -5.32
N VAL A 287 -9.62 12.20 -4.26
CA VAL A 287 -10.12 12.51 -2.91
C VAL A 287 -9.87 13.98 -2.62
N TYR A 288 -10.91 14.74 -2.34
CA TYR A 288 -10.79 16.16 -1.98
C TYR A 288 -11.19 16.40 -0.53
N ASP A 289 -10.26 16.92 0.26
CA ASP A 289 -10.52 17.43 1.61
C ASP A 289 -10.68 18.96 1.51
N PRO A 290 -11.92 19.51 1.61
CA PRO A 290 -12.20 20.91 1.34
C PRO A 290 -11.82 21.80 2.51
N VAL A 291 -10.51 21.90 2.78
CA VAL A 291 -9.96 22.67 3.90
C VAL A 291 -10.22 24.16 3.70
N MET A 292 -11.32 24.66 4.24
CA MET A 292 -11.73 26.07 4.12
C MET A 292 -11.15 26.94 5.24
N ILE A 293 -11.11 26.37 6.46
CA ILE A 293 -10.65 27.06 7.67
C ILE A 293 -9.70 26.13 8.42
N SER A 294 -8.59 26.66 8.89
CA SER A 294 -7.66 25.91 9.73
C SER A 294 -8.25 25.61 11.11
N THR A 295 -7.70 24.61 11.80
CA THR A 295 -8.05 24.31 13.21
C THR A 295 -7.93 25.54 14.13
N SER A 296 -7.03 26.50 13.79
CA SER A 296 -6.87 27.77 14.52
C SER A 296 -7.83 28.88 14.07
N GLY A 297 -8.83 28.61 13.21
CA GLY A 297 -9.83 29.55 12.75
C GLY A 297 -9.39 30.48 11.61
N ARG A 298 -8.20 30.29 11.03
CA ARG A 298 -7.74 31.10 9.89
C ARG A 298 -8.37 30.59 8.59
N ARG A 299 -8.92 31.53 7.80
CA ARG A 299 -9.41 31.23 6.44
C ARG A 299 -8.25 30.88 5.52
N LEU A 300 -8.37 29.74 4.83
CA LEU A 300 -7.34 29.16 3.95
C LEU A 300 -7.71 29.21 2.47
N MET A 301 -9.00 29.41 2.17
CA MET A 301 -9.54 29.51 0.81
C MET A 301 -10.08 30.94 0.56
N ALA A 302 -9.77 31.54 -0.58
CA ALA A 302 -10.34 32.82 -0.99
C ALA A 302 -11.86 32.66 -1.27
N ALA A 303 -12.61 33.77 -1.18
CA ALA A 303 -14.08 33.69 -1.27
C ALA A 303 -14.57 33.27 -2.67
N ASP A 304 -13.87 33.71 -3.71
CA ASP A 304 -14.13 33.42 -5.12
C ASP A 304 -13.68 32.02 -5.56
N CYS A 305 -12.78 31.40 -4.79
CA CYS A 305 -12.28 30.08 -5.07
C CYS A 305 -13.37 29.00 -4.96
N LEU A 306 -14.32 29.18 -4.04
CA LEU A 306 -15.35 28.18 -3.78
C LEU A 306 -16.24 27.89 -4.99
N ASP A 307 -16.58 28.92 -5.78
CA ASP A 307 -17.39 28.75 -6.99
C ASP A 307 -16.71 27.80 -7.96
N VAL A 308 -15.43 28.05 -8.23
CA VAL A 308 -14.60 27.20 -9.12
C VAL A 308 -14.45 25.78 -8.56
N VAL A 309 -14.24 25.64 -7.25
CA VAL A 309 -14.12 24.35 -6.61
C VAL A 309 -15.39 23.53 -6.76
N VAL A 310 -16.55 24.12 -6.51
CA VAL A 310 -17.86 23.44 -6.61
C VAL A 310 -18.19 23.12 -8.07
N GLU A 311 -17.97 24.04 -9.00
CA GLU A 311 -18.37 23.89 -10.40
C GLU A 311 -17.40 23.07 -11.24
N GLU A 312 -16.09 23.13 -10.97
CA GLU A 312 -15.08 22.51 -11.84
C GLU A 312 -14.28 21.39 -11.20
N LEU A 313 -14.01 21.44 -9.89
CA LEU A 313 -13.14 20.48 -9.22
C LEU A 313 -13.92 19.33 -8.57
N MET A 314 -14.98 19.63 -7.80
CA MET A 314 -15.74 18.59 -7.10
C MET A 314 -16.39 17.56 -8.03
N PRO A 315 -16.91 17.90 -9.22
CA PRO A 315 -17.44 16.90 -10.15
C PRO A 315 -16.40 15.92 -10.72
N LEU A 316 -15.11 16.21 -10.55
CA LEU A 316 -14.01 15.29 -10.92
C LEU A 316 -13.64 14.34 -9.79
N CYS A 317 -14.11 14.61 -8.57
CA CYS A 317 -13.76 13.85 -7.39
C CYS A 317 -14.53 12.52 -7.30
N THR A 318 -13.85 11.48 -6.85
CA THR A 318 -14.48 10.22 -6.44
C THR A 318 -15.10 10.38 -5.05
N LEU A 319 -14.44 11.15 -4.18
CA LEU A 319 -14.83 11.37 -2.80
C LEU A 319 -14.47 12.78 -2.34
N VAL A 320 -15.40 13.43 -1.62
CA VAL A 320 -15.13 14.67 -0.89
C VAL A 320 -15.33 14.41 0.60
N THR A 321 -14.41 14.92 1.44
CA THR A 321 -14.38 14.60 2.87
C THR A 321 -14.57 15.84 3.76
N PRO A 322 -15.73 16.55 3.71
CA PRO A 322 -15.98 17.72 4.53
C PRO A 322 -16.17 17.34 6.01
N ASN A 323 -15.78 18.24 6.92
CA ASN A 323 -16.31 18.23 8.27
C ASN A 323 -17.73 18.83 8.30
N ILE A 324 -18.44 18.77 9.44
CA ILE A 324 -19.82 19.25 9.55
C ILE A 324 -19.94 20.72 9.13
N PRO A 325 -19.14 21.68 9.65
CA PRO A 325 -19.20 23.08 9.20
C PRO A 325 -18.92 23.28 7.70
N GLU A 326 -17.99 22.52 7.14
CA GLU A 326 -17.68 22.54 5.69
C GLU A 326 -18.86 22.00 4.86
N ALA A 327 -19.52 20.93 5.31
CA ALA A 327 -20.71 20.38 4.67
C ALA A 327 -21.88 21.38 4.68
N GLU A 328 -22.13 22.05 5.81
CA GLU A 328 -23.12 23.13 5.91
C GLU A 328 -22.82 24.28 4.96
N PHE A 329 -21.55 24.66 4.84
CA PHE A 329 -21.13 25.73 3.93
C PHE A 329 -21.30 25.34 2.45
N LEU A 330 -21.01 24.10 2.09
CA LEU A 330 -21.24 23.55 0.75
C LEU A 330 -22.75 23.49 0.43
N ALA A 331 -23.58 23.07 1.37
CA ALA A 331 -25.02 23.02 1.22
C ALA A 331 -25.62 24.41 0.99
N ALA A 332 -25.20 25.40 1.79
CA ALA A 332 -25.62 26.80 1.61
C ALA A 332 -25.22 27.35 0.24
N LYS A 333 -24.03 27.01 -0.25
CA LYS A 333 -23.50 27.43 -1.55
C LYS A 333 -24.27 26.82 -2.73
N THR A 334 -24.62 25.54 -2.64
CA THR A 334 -25.38 24.82 -3.67
C THR A 334 -26.86 25.07 -3.60
N GLY A 335 -27.33 25.75 -2.55
CA GLY A 335 -28.75 26.08 -2.34
C GLY A 335 -29.62 24.88 -1.94
N ILE A 336 -29.00 23.82 -1.40
CA ILE A 336 -29.68 22.59 -0.97
C ILE A 336 -29.73 22.46 0.55
N VAL A 337 -30.60 21.58 1.04
CA VAL A 337 -30.63 21.23 2.46
C VAL A 337 -29.34 20.46 2.80
N CYS A 338 -28.76 20.72 3.98
CA CYS A 338 -27.54 20.03 4.43
C CYS A 338 -27.85 18.57 4.83
N GLU A 339 -28.18 17.76 3.85
CA GLU A 339 -28.30 16.31 3.95
C GLU A 339 -27.25 15.69 3.06
N GLY A 340 -26.49 14.72 3.59
CA GLY A 340 -25.35 14.15 2.89
C GLY A 340 -25.68 13.53 1.53
N GLY A 341 -26.87 12.90 1.40
CA GLY A 341 -27.35 12.35 0.13
C GLY A 341 -27.64 13.43 -0.91
N ALA A 342 -28.26 14.54 -0.51
CA ALA A 342 -28.52 15.68 -1.40
C ALA A 342 -27.22 16.36 -1.85
N LEU A 343 -26.21 16.44 -0.96
CA LEU A 343 -24.88 16.93 -1.31
C LEU A 343 -24.17 16.00 -2.31
N ALA A 344 -24.24 14.68 -2.10
CA ALA A 344 -23.61 13.69 -3.00
C ALA A 344 -24.19 13.77 -4.43
N ASP A 345 -25.51 13.92 -4.53
CA ASP A 345 -26.20 14.08 -5.82
C ASP A 345 -25.80 15.41 -6.50
N ALA A 346 -25.88 16.54 -5.77
CA ALA A 346 -25.58 17.86 -6.29
C ALA A 346 -24.11 18.05 -6.73
N LEU A 347 -23.18 17.41 -6.04
CA LEU A 347 -21.73 17.47 -6.33
C LEU A 347 -21.24 16.36 -7.24
N HIS A 348 -22.11 15.40 -7.61
CA HIS A 348 -21.77 14.23 -8.41
C HIS A 348 -20.58 13.43 -7.88
N ALA A 349 -20.40 13.39 -6.55
CA ALA A 349 -19.32 12.72 -5.86
C ALA A 349 -19.80 12.05 -4.58
N SER A 350 -19.14 11.00 -4.12
CA SER A 350 -19.37 10.47 -2.77
C SER A 350 -18.95 11.51 -1.73
N ILE A 351 -19.70 11.63 -0.63
CA ILE A 351 -19.45 12.59 0.44
C ILE A 351 -19.24 11.86 1.76
N LEU A 352 -18.06 12.00 2.38
CA LEU A 352 -17.80 11.53 3.72
C LEU A 352 -17.83 12.68 4.71
N ILE A 353 -18.97 12.87 5.42
CA ILE A 353 -19.08 13.89 6.46
C ILE A 353 -18.37 13.40 7.72
N LYS A 354 -17.31 14.10 8.13
CA LYS A 354 -16.49 13.77 9.30
C LYS A 354 -17.20 14.21 10.58
N GLY A 355 -17.53 13.25 11.46
CA GLY A 355 -18.28 13.49 12.72
C GLY A 355 -17.45 14.02 13.90
N GLY A 356 -16.18 14.31 13.73
CA GLY A 356 -15.28 14.72 14.81
C GLY A 356 -15.65 16.00 15.57
N HIS A 357 -16.59 16.81 15.04
CA HIS A 357 -17.10 18.02 15.65
C HIS A 357 -18.46 17.83 16.37
N SER A 358 -19.01 16.60 16.41
CA SER A 358 -20.25 16.32 17.14
C SER A 358 -20.00 16.26 18.64
N ASP A 359 -21.01 16.65 19.45
CA ASP A 359 -20.98 16.50 20.90
C ASP A 359 -21.36 15.06 21.29
N GLY A 360 -20.46 14.30 21.91
CA GLY A 360 -20.76 12.94 22.37
C GLY A 360 -19.52 12.08 22.55
N GLU A 361 -19.69 10.95 23.24
CA GLU A 361 -18.61 9.95 23.45
C GLU A 361 -18.36 9.08 22.21
N VAL A 362 -19.38 8.97 21.34
CA VAL A 362 -19.28 8.22 20.09
C VAL A 362 -19.30 9.20 18.92
N LEU A 363 -18.26 9.14 18.11
CA LEU A 363 -18.14 9.88 16.85
C LEU A 363 -18.69 9.01 15.71
N ALA A 364 -19.31 9.62 14.71
CA ALA A 364 -19.81 8.93 13.54
C ALA A 364 -19.43 9.69 12.27
N ASP A 365 -18.59 9.10 11.44
CA ASP A 365 -18.37 9.55 10.07
C ASP A 365 -19.43 8.92 9.18
N SER A 366 -20.01 9.69 8.28
CA SER A 366 -21.13 9.23 7.44
C SER A 366 -20.80 9.41 5.96
N LEU A 367 -20.75 8.30 5.24
CA LEU A 367 -20.56 8.25 3.80
C LEU A 367 -21.92 8.23 3.09
N PHE A 368 -22.07 9.07 2.08
CA PHE A 368 -23.23 9.15 1.20
C PHE A 368 -22.77 9.07 -0.25
N ASN A 369 -23.38 8.20 -1.04
CA ASN A 369 -23.07 8.01 -2.44
C ASN A 369 -24.14 8.60 -3.35
N PRO A 370 -23.81 8.99 -4.61
CA PRO A 370 -24.78 9.51 -5.57
C PRO A 370 -25.89 8.52 -5.94
N ASP A 371 -25.70 7.21 -5.72
CA ASP A 371 -26.72 6.17 -5.93
C ASP A 371 -27.77 6.09 -4.79
N GLY A 372 -27.67 6.99 -3.79
CA GLY A 372 -28.54 7.04 -2.63
C GLY A 372 -28.14 6.07 -1.50
N SER A 373 -27.11 5.26 -1.68
CA SER A 373 -26.60 4.40 -0.59
C SER A 373 -25.83 5.21 0.45
N SER A 374 -25.87 4.77 1.71
CA SER A 374 -25.13 5.42 2.79
C SER A 374 -24.56 4.40 3.78
N GLN A 375 -23.45 4.77 4.42
CA GLN A 375 -22.80 3.97 5.45
C GLN A 375 -22.29 4.87 6.58
N SER A 376 -22.40 4.41 7.83
CA SER A 376 -21.89 5.12 9.00
C SER A 376 -20.78 4.32 9.67
N PHE A 377 -19.67 5.00 9.98
CA PHE A 377 -18.51 4.47 10.68
C PHE A 377 -18.45 5.08 12.07
N LYS A 378 -18.58 4.26 13.11
CA LYS A 378 -18.61 4.72 14.50
C LYS A 378 -17.27 4.42 15.18
N SER A 379 -16.78 5.36 15.97
CA SER A 379 -15.60 5.23 16.82
C SER A 379 -15.84 5.90 18.17
N GLU A 380 -15.13 5.45 19.20
CA GLU A 380 -15.08 6.14 20.47
C GLU A 380 -14.26 7.43 20.34
N ARG A 381 -14.67 8.47 21.09
CA ARG A 381 -13.90 9.71 21.14
C ARG A 381 -12.61 9.49 21.90
N ILE A 382 -11.49 9.84 21.28
CA ILE A 382 -10.18 9.87 21.92
C ILE A 382 -9.97 11.27 22.52
N ASP A 383 -9.87 11.39 23.84
CA ASP A 383 -9.51 12.64 24.50
C ASP A 383 -8.03 12.95 24.24
N THR A 384 -7.78 13.88 23.34
CA THR A 384 -6.42 14.27 22.93
C THR A 384 -6.38 15.74 22.52
N ARG A 385 -5.24 16.38 22.80
CA ARG A 385 -4.92 17.73 22.28
C ARG A 385 -4.28 17.72 20.91
N ASN A 386 -3.91 16.53 20.38
CA ASN A 386 -3.20 16.37 19.11
C ASN A 386 -4.19 16.24 17.94
N LEU A 387 -4.98 17.28 17.69
CA LEU A 387 -5.97 17.31 16.60
C LEU A 387 -5.39 17.84 15.29
N HIS A 388 -4.16 18.42 15.31
CA HIS A 388 -3.55 19.01 14.13
C HIS A 388 -3.25 17.96 13.05
N GLY A 389 -3.81 18.16 11.85
CA GLY A 389 -3.62 17.31 10.69
C GLY A 389 -4.38 15.99 10.64
N THR A 390 -5.30 15.73 11.60
CA THR A 390 -6.11 14.50 11.58
C THR A 390 -6.98 14.37 10.34
N GLY A 391 -7.56 15.48 9.83
CA GLY A 391 -8.30 15.51 8.56
C GLY A 391 -7.41 15.16 7.37
N CYS A 392 -6.21 15.75 7.29
CA CYS A 392 -5.23 15.41 6.24
C CYS A 392 -4.82 13.94 6.31
N ALA A 393 -4.59 13.40 7.51
CA ALA A 393 -4.25 11.99 7.68
C ALA A 393 -5.37 11.06 7.19
N LEU A 394 -6.63 11.33 7.56
CA LEU A 394 -7.78 10.54 7.12
C LEU A 394 -7.91 10.57 5.59
N SER A 395 -7.97 11.77 4.99
CA SER A 395 -8.17 11.92 3.54
C SER A 395 -7.02 11.35 2.69
N SER A 396 -5.84 11.17 3.28
CA SER A 396 -4.66 10.57 2.63
C SER A 396 -4.55 9.05 2.86
N ALA A 397 -5.25 8.51 3.85
CA ALA A 397 -5.29 7.08 4.12
C ALA A 397 -6.37 6.35 3.31
N ILE A 398 -7.38 7.10 2.82
CA ILE A 398 -8.43 6.62 1.93
C ILE A 398 -7.90 6.39 0.52
#